data_6917dbbf3514d71c76364c80accffa93
#
_entry.id   6917dbbf3514d71c76364c80accffa93
#
_cell.length_a   1.000
_cell.length_b   1.000
_cell.length_c   1.000
_cell.angle_alpha   90.00
_cell.angle_beta   90.00
_cell.angle_gamma   90.00
#
_symmetry.space_group_name_H-M   'P 1'
#
loop_
_entity.id
_entity.type
_entity.pdbx_description
1 polymer ?
#
loop_
_entity_poly.entity_id
_entity_poly.type
_entity_poly.pdbx_seq_one_letter_code
_entity_poly.pdbx_strand_id
1 'polypeptide(L)'
;MANAIRQEVIFKASPKRVYDALLDSKQFSVFSGGAPAEINRDPGGAFSCFGGGITGRNIELLPNQRIVQAWRVKMWPEGLYSIVKFELRQQGSETHLIMDHVGFPQEMRAHLNGDEGNGGWHRQYWEPLKKYLA
;
A
#
# COMPACT_ATOMS: atom_id res chain seq x y z
N MET A 1 20.66 0.29 5.26
CA MET A 1 20.13 -0.56 5.84
C MET A 1 19.28 -1.58 5.17
N ALA A 2 19.43 -2.74 5.70
CA ALA A 2 18.92 -3.92 5.06
C ALA A 2 17.41 -3.96 4.94
N ASN A 3 16.68 -3.36 5.89
CA ASN A 3 15.23 -3.48 5.96
C ASN A 3 14.51 -2.28 5.36
N ALA A 4 14.84 -1.99 4.09
CA ALA A 4 14.19 -0.90 3.38
C ALA A 4 13.91 -1.32 1.94
N ILE A 5 12.72 -1.02 1.45
CA ILE A 5 12.31 -1.24 0.07
C ILE A 5 11.81 0.08 -0.47
N ARG A 6 12.23 0.45 -1.68
CA ARG A 6 11.65 1.60 -2.39
C ARG A 6 11.22 1.13 -3.77
N GLN A 7 9.96 1.43 -4.12
CA GLN A 7 9.44 1.12 -5.44
C GLN A 7 8.72 2.34 -5.98
N GLU A 8 8.75 2.51 -7.30
CA GLU A 8 8.09 3.63 -7.97
C GLU A 8 7.18 3.08 -9.05
N VAL A 9 5.98 3.62 -9.13
CA VAL A 9 4.95 3.11 -10.04
C VAL A 9 4.24 4.29 -10.68
N ILE A 10 3.92 4.19 -11.97
CA ILE A 10 3.13 5.19 -12.67
C ILE A 10 1.74 4.63 -12.90
N PHE A 11 0.72 5.38 -12.47
CA PHE A 11 -0.69 5.02 -12.70
C PHE A 11 -1.32 6.00 -13.67
N LYS A 12 -2.14 5.48 -14.58
CA LYS A 12 -2.85 6.32 -15.54
C LYS A 12 -4.15 6.85 -14.94
N ALA A 13 -4.00 7.58 -13.85
CA ALA A 13 -5.12 8.15 -13.11
C ALA A 13 -4.60 9.32 -12.29
N SER A 14 -5.51 10.20 -11.86
CA SER A 14 -5.13 11.35 -11.04
C SER A 14 -4.69 10.92 -9.65
N PRO A 15 -3.91 11.77 -8.95
CA PRO A 15 -3.55 11.47 -7.55
C PRO A 15 -4.76 11.23 -6.66
N LYS A 16 -5.86 11.95 -6.89
CA LYS A 16 -7.08 11.75 -6.12
C LYS A 16 -7.62 10.34 -6.30
N ARG A 17 -7.65 9.84 -7.53
CA ARG A 17 -8.17 8.49 -7.78
C ARG A 17 -7.27 7.42 -7.15
N VAL A 18 -5.95 7.60 -7.23
CA VAL A 18 -5.01 6.67 -6.61
C VAL A 18 -5.16 6.70 -5.09
N TYR A 19 -5.20 7.90 -4.51
CA TYR A 19 -5.36 8.09 -3.08
C TYR A 19 -6.64 7.42 -2.58
N ASP A 20 -7.76 7.69 -3.26
CA ASP A 20 -9.04 7.13 -2.85
C ASP A 20 -9.06 5.61 -2.97
N ALA A 21 -8.50 5.04 -4.02
CA ALA A 21 -8.49 3.59 -4.19
C ALA A 21 -7.71 2.89 -3.08
N LEU A 22 -6.62 3.51 -2.61
CA LEU A 22 -5.82 2.93 -1.54
C LEU A 22 -6.48 3.03 -0.17
N LEU A 23 -7.41 3.96 0.02
CA LEU A 23 -8.02 4.22 1.32
C LEU A 23 -9.51 3.92 1.40
N ASP A 24 -10.17 3.68 0.29
CA ASP A 24 -11.60 3.38 0.31
C ASP A 24 -11.81 1.88 0.43
N SER A 25 -12.56 1.46 1.46
CA SER A 25 -12.78 0.04 1.73
C SER A 25 -13.34 -0.71 0.54
N LYS A 26 -14.32 -0.13 -0.13
CA LYS A 26 -14.99 -0.78 -1.25
C LYS A 26 -14.06 -0.90 -2.47
N GLN A 27 -13.37 0.20 -2.81
CA GLN A 27 -12.46 0.18 -3.95
C GLN A 27 -11.30 -0.76 -3.71
N PHE A 28 -10.74 -0.74 -2.51
CA PHE A 28 -9.64 -1.64 -2.17
C PHE A 28 -10.08 -3.10 -2.29
N SER A 29 -11.27 -3.43 -1.79
CA SER A 29 -11.80 -4.78 -1.91
C SER A 29 -11.93 -5.20 -3.36
N VAL A 30 -12.42 -4.30 -4.21
CA VAL A 30 -12.61 -4.59 -5.62
C VAL A 30 -11.27 -4.88 -6.31
N PHE A 31 -10.28 -4.00 -6.16
CA PHE A 31 -9.04 -4.22 -6.88
C PHE A 31 -8.21 -5.37 -6.30
N SER A 32 -8.41 -5.71 -5.04
CA SER A 32 -7.68 -6.83 -4.42
C SER A 32 -8.36 -8.19 -4.62
N GLY A 33 -9.28 -8.28 -5.56
CA GLY A 33 -9.90 -9.56 -5.93
C GLY A 33 -11.15 -9.91 -5.15
N GLY A 34 -11.75 -8.94 -4.46
CA GLY A 34 -12.99 -9.16 -3.71
C GLY A 34 -12.77 -9.54 -2.26
N ALA A 35 -11.54 -9.57 -1.79
CA ALA A 35 -11.27 -9.88 -0.38
C ALA A 35 -11.81 -8.76 0.51
N PRO A 36 -12.33 -9.08 1.72
CA PRO A 36 -12.85 -8.04 2.60
C PRO A 36 -11.79 -7.02 2.97
N ALA A 37 -12.18 -5.73 2.96
CA ALA A 37 -11.33 -4.64 3.37
C ALA A 37 -12.14 -3.67 4.22
N GLU A 38 -11.56 -3.22 5.33
CA GLU A 38 -12.15 -2.21 6.19
C GLU A 38 -11.08 -1.17 6.50
N ILE A 39 -11.29 0.04 6.05
CA ILE A 39 -10.29 1.10 6.18
C ILE A 39 -10.94 2.33 6.78
N ASN A 40 -10.42 2.77 7.92
CA ASN A 40 -10.82 4.03 8.52
C ASN A 40 -9.93 5.13 7.96
N ARG A 41 -10.52 6.08 7.25
CA ARG A 41 -9.79 7.13 6.53
C ARG A 41 -9.38 8.32 7.40
N ASP A 42 -9.54 8.23 8.70
CA ASP A 42 -9.09 9.30 9.60
C ASP A 42 -7.67 9.02 10.07
N PRO A 43 -6.86 10.06 10.33
CA PRO A 43 -5.54 9.86 10.93
C PRO A 43 -5.68 9.06 12.23
N GLY A 44 -4.84 8.04 12.38
CA GLY A 44 -4.91 7.13 13.53
C GLY A 44 -5.91 5.99 13.36
N GLY A 45 -6.71 6.01 12.28
CA GLY A 45 -7.74 4.98 12.07
C GLY A 45 -7.14 3.65 11.67
N ALA A 46 -7.78 2.56 12.09
CA ALA A 46 -7.33 1.21 11.80
C ALA A 46 -7.74 0.78 10.39
N PHE A 47 -6.95 -0.12 9.81
CA PHE A 47 -7.34 -0.75 8.55
C PHE A 47 -7.06 -2.25 8.59
N SER A 48 -7.84 -2.99 7.78
CA SER A 48 -7.69 -4.42 7.59
C SER A 48 -7.97 -4.70 6.11
N CYS A 49 -7.02 -5.29 5.43
CA CYS A 49 -7.11 -5.55 3.99
C CYS A 49 -6.79 -7.01 3.71
N PHE A 50 -7.18 -7.47 2.53
CA PHE A 50 -6.98 -8.86 2.10
C PHE A 50 -7.56 -9.86 3.10
N GLY A 51 -8.76 -9.55 3.61
CA GLY A 51 -9.43 -10.44 4.54
C GLY A 51 -8.71 -10.58 5.87
N GLY A 52 -7.96 -9.57 6.29
CA GLY A 52 -7.21 -9.60 7.54
C GLY A 52 -5.76 -10.01 7.36
N GLY A 53 -5.33 -10.28 6.11
CA GLY A 53 -3.94 -10.64 5.85
C GLY A 53 -2.96 -9.51 6.11
N ILE A 54 -3.43 -8.27 5.96
CA ILE A 54 -2.62 -7.08 6.24
C ILE A 54 -3.46 -6.16 7.11
N THR A 55 -2.91 -5.72 8.23
CA THR A 55 -3.61 -4.81 9.15
C THR A 55 -2.68 -3.70 9.60
N GLY A 56 -3.25 -2.64 10.15
CA GLY A 56 -2.46 -1.55 10.67
C GLY A 56 -3.28 -0.32 11.00
N ARG A 57 -2.60 0.84 10.97
CA ARG A 57 -3.24 2.13 11.20
C ARG A 57 -2.71 3.16 10.23
N ASN A 58 -3.57 4.08 9.84
CA ASN A 58 -3.18 5.22 9.02
C ASN A 58 -2.59 6.28 9.95
N ILE A 59 -1.28 6.48 9.89
CA ILE A 59 -0.58 7.40 10.78
C ILE A 59 -0.73 8.84 10.30
N GLU A 60 -0.50 9.06 9.00
CA GLU A 60 -0.61 10.40 8.42
C GLU A 60 -1.35 10.30 7.09
N LEU A 61 -2.29 11.20 6.88
CA LEU A 61 -3.05 11.26 5.64
C LEU A 61 -3.06 12.71 5.15
N LEU A 62 -2.32 12.97 4.06
CA LEU A 62 -2.37 14.26 3.36
C LEU A 62 -3.11 14.00 2.05
N PRO A 63 -4.34 14.47 1.91
CA PRO A 63 -5.19 14.14 0.77
C PRO A 63 -4.48 14.32 -0.56
N ASN A 64 -4.50 13.28 -1.38
CA ASN A 64 -3.95 13.24 -2.72
C ASN A 64 -2.42 13.42 -2.79
N GLN A 65 -1.73 13.40 -1.65
CA GLN A 65 -0.29 13.65 -1.61
C GLN A 65 0.51 12.58 -0.87
N ARG A 66 0.02 12.11 0.29
CA ARG A 66 0.82 11.20 1.10
C ARG A 66 -0.04 10.35 2.01
N ILE A 67 0.34 9.08 2.13
CA ILE A 67 -0.25 8.14 3.09
C ILE A 67 0.91 7.50 3.85
N VAL A 68 0.88 7.54 5.19
CA VAL A 68 1.86 6.85 6.01
C VAL A 68 1.10 5.88 6.90
N GLN A 69 1.54 4.62 6.93
CA GLN A 69 0.85 3.55 7.66
C GLN A 69 1.80 2.77 8.55
N ALA A 70 1.33 2.40 9.75
CA ALA A 70 1.91 1.31 10.50
C ALA A 70 1.25 0.05 9.92
N TRP A 71 2.03 -0.96 9.52
CA TRP A 71 1.57 -1.99 8.61
C TRP A 71 2.17 -3.34 9.00
N ARG A 72 1.38 -4.40 8.99
CA ARG A 72 1.89 -5.73 9.29
C ARG A 72 1.15 -6.81 8.53
N VAL A 73 1.86 -7.89 8.26
CA VAL A 73 1.28 -9.10 7.67
C VAL A 73 0.87 -10.02 8.82
N LYS A 74 -0.24 -10.70 8.65
CA LYS A 74 -0.84 -11.54 9.69
C LYS A 74 0.13 -12.55 10.31
N MET A 75 1.00 -13.15 9.49
CA MET A 75 1.92 -14.18 9.95
C MET A 75 3.14 -13.66 10.71
N TRP A 76 3.33 -12.35 10.76
CA TRP A 76 4.47 -11.78 11.49
C TRP A 76 4.28 -11.95 12.99
N PRO A 77 5.38 -11.90 13.78
CA PRO A 77 5.26 -11.93 15.23
C PRO A 77 4.32 -10.86 15.74
N GLU A 78 3.53 -11.20 16.77
CA GLU A 78 2.56 -10.28 17.33
C GLU A 78 3.24 -8.99 17.77
N GLY A 79 2.62 -7.85 17.47
CA GLY A 79 3.15 -6.55 17.86
C GLY A 79 4.25 -6.00 16.95
N LEU A 80 4.67 -6.77 15.94
CA LEU A 80 5.69 -6.30 15.00
C LEU A 80 5.02 -5.56 13.84
N TYR A 81 5.37 -4.28 13.68
CA TYR A 81 4.85 -3.44 12.62
C TYR A 81 5.99 -2.84 11.81
N SER A 82 5.74 -2.63 10.53
CA SER A 82 6.63 -1.86 9.67
C SER A 82 5.99 -0.52 9.38
N ILE A 83 6.71 0.34 8.69
CA ILE A 83 6.19 1.63 8.25
C ILE A 83 6.19 1.66 6.73
N VAL A 84 5.04 1.99 6.17
CA VAL A 84 4.86 2.14 4.72
C VAL A 84 4.47 3.57 4.42
N LYS A 85 5.13 4.18 3.45
CA LYS A 85 4.80 5.52 3.00
C LYS A 85 4.54 5.48 1.49
N PHE A 86 3.41 6.07 1.09
CA PHE A 86 3.11 6.29 -0.31
C PHE A 86 3.13 7.79 -0.56
N GLU A 87 3.94 8.25 -1.52
CA GLU A 87 3.90 9.63 -1.97
C GLU A 87 3.36 9.68 -3.38
N LEU A 88 2.43 10.59 -3.62
CA LEU A 88 1.75 10.73 -4.90
C LEU A 88 2.14 12.05 -5.52
N ARG A 89 2.65 12.01 -6.75
CA ARG A 89 3.05 13.21 -7.48
C ARG A 89 2.33 13.21 -8.83
N GLN A 90 1.71 14.33 -9.14
CA GLN A 90 1.00 14.46 -10.41
C GLN A 90 2.02 14.62 -11.55
N GLN A 91 1.81 13.87 -12.63
CA GLN A 91 2.60 13.97 -13.86
C GLN A 91 1.63 14.07 -15.03
N GLY A 92 1.24 15.29 -15.39
CA GLY A 92 0.22 15.46 -16.43
C GLY A 92 -1.09 14.83 -15.99
N SER A 93 -1.59 13.87 -16.74
CA SER A 93 -2.83 13.15 -16.41
C SER A 93 -2.55 11.89 -15.59
N GLU A 94 -1.28 11.62 -15.24
CA GLU A 94 -0.87 10.41 -14.52
C GLU A 94 -0.39 10.74 -13.12
N THR A 95 -0.17 9.69 -12.33
CA THR A 95 0.38 9.82 -10.98
C THR A 95 1.64 8.99 -10.87
N HIS A 96 2.71 9.61 -10.38
CA HIS A 96 3.94 8.93 -10.01
C HIS A 96 3.85 8.63 -8.51
N LEU A 97 3.73 7.35 -8.18
CA LEU A 97 3.67 6.92 -6.79
C LEU A 97 5.04 6.41 -6.37
N ILE A 98 5.52 6.89 -5.23
CA ILE A 98 6.79 6.44 -4.64
C ILE A 98 6.44 5.77 -3.32
N MET A 99 6.77 4.48 -3.19
CA MET A 99 6.51 3.72 -1.97
C MET A 99 7.82 3.45 -1.26
N ASP A 100 7.85 3.77 0.04
CA ASP A 100 8.96 3.40 0.93
C ASP A 100 8.40 2.50 2.02
N HIS A 101 9.03 1.35 2.23
CA HIS A 101 8.63 0.37 3.23
C HIS A 101 9.86 0.03 4.07
N VAL A 102 9.80 0.30 5.37
CA VAL A 102 10.93 0.08 6.27
C VAL A 102 10.48 -0.65 7.53
N GLY A 103 11.42 -1.34 8.17
CA GLY A 103 11.16 -1.97 9.47
C GLY A 103 10.47 -3.32 9.42
N PHE A 104 10.31 -3.92 8.24
CA PHE A 104 9.74 -5.27 8.11
C PHE A 104 10.78 -6.31 8.54
N PRO A 105 10.34 -7.56 8.89
CA PRO A 105 11.30 -8.62 9.16
C PRO A 105 12.17 -8.88 7.94
N GLN A 106 13.48 -8.95 8.13
CA GLN A 106 14.40 -9.07 7.00
C GLN A 106 14.13 -10.31 6.15
N GLU A 107 13.72 -11.40 6.75
CA GLU A 107 13.42 -12.62 6.02
C GLU A 107 12.21 -12.47 5.10
N MET A 108 11.41 -11.40 5.28
CA MET A 108 10.26 -11.14 4.42
C MET A 108 10.61 -10.31 3.18
N ARG A 109 11.83 -9.82 3.08
CA ARG A 109 12.20 -8.94 1.98
C ARG A 109 11.97 -9.58 0.60
N ALA A 110 12.38 -10.82 0.43
CA ALA A 110 12.21 -11.52 -0.84
C ALA A 110 10.74 -11.69 -1.18
N HIS A 111 9.91 -11.95 -0.17
CA HIS A 111 8.47 -12.10 -0.36
C HIS A 111 7.82 -10.78 -0.75
N LEU A 112 8.19 -9.69 -0.09
CA LEU A 112 7.60 -8.38 -0.32
C LEU A 112 8.09 -7.75 -1.62
N ASN A 113 9.39 -7.75 -1.84
CA ASN A 113 9.98 -7.10 -2.99
C ASN A 113 10.17 -8.04 -4.18
N GLY A 114 10.48 -9.31 -3.92
CA GLY A 114 10.81 -10.26 -4.97
C GLY A 114 12.12 -9.91 -5.63
N ASP A 115 12.41 -10.60 -6.73
CA ASP A 115 13.55 -10.27 -7.58
C ASP A 115 13.11 -9.11 -8.48
N GLU A 116 13.86 -8.05 -8.53
CA GLU A 116 13.58 -6.91 -9.42
C GLU A 116 12.19 -6.29 -9.20
N GLY A 117 11.68 -6.32 -7.98
CA GLY A 117 10.42 -5.65 -7.66
C GLY A 117 9.16 -6.40 -8.06
N ASN A 118 9.24 -7.71 -8.29
CA ASN A 118 8.08 -8.50 -8.74
C ASN A 118 7.44 -9.32 -7.60
N GLY A 119 7.66 -8.95 -6.36
CA GLY A 119 7.11 -9.66 -5.20
C GLY A 119 5.69 -9.25 -4.84
N GLY A 120 5.35 -9.37 -3.56
CA GLY A 120 4.02 -9.10 -3.06
C GLY A 120 3.49 -7.72 -3.38
N TRP A 121 4.34 -6.68 -3.25
CA TRP A 121 3.91 -5.32 -3.61
C TRP A 121 3.45 -5.24 -5.05
N HIS A 122 4.20 -5.85 -5.96
CA HIS A 122 3.84 -5.83 -7.38
C HIS A 122 2.55 -6.63 -7.63
N ARG A 123 2.50 -7.88 -7.15
CA ARG A 123 1.41 -8.79 -7.48
C ARG A 123 0.11 -8.46 -6.75
N GLN A 124 0.19 -7.98 -5.51
CA GLN A 124 -1.00 -7.75 -4.69
C GLN A 124 -1.49 -6.30 -4.75
N TYR A 125 -0.61 -5.35 -5.01
CA TYR A 125 -0.95 -3.93 -5.05
C TYR A 125 -0.88 -3.34 -6.45
N TRP A 126 0.32 -3.30 -7.06
CA TRP A 126 0.52 -2.50 -8.26
C TRP A 126 -0.18 -3.04 -9.49
N GLU A 127 -0.04 -4.34 -9.75
CA GLU A 127 -0.69 -4.96 -10.89
C GLU A 127 -2.21 -4.81 -10.84
N PRO A 128 -2.87 -5.25 -9.73
CA PRO A 128 -4.32 -5.11 -9.65
C PRO A 128 -4.79 -3.66 -9.66
N LEU A 129 -4.04 -2.77 -9.01
CA LEU A 129 -4.42 -1.36 -8.94
C LEU A 129 -4.31 -0.70 -10.30
N LYS A 130 -3.26 -1.02 -11.08
CA LYS A 130 -3.14 -0.51 -12.44
C LYS A 130 -4.35 -0.90 -13.29
N LYS A 131 -4.79 -2.15 -13.18
CA LYS A 131 -5.95 -2.63 -13.93
C LYS A 131 -7.21 -1.92 -13.51
N TYR A 132 -7.38 -1.72 -12.22
CA TYR A 132 -8.56 -1.07 -11.67
C TYR A 132 -8.65 0.40 -12.11
N LEU A 133 -7.51 1.09 -12.17
CA LEU A 133 -7.47 2.51 -12.48
C LEU A 133 -7.36 2.80 -13.99
N ALA A 134 -7.12 1.77 -14.79
CA ALA A 134 -6.98 1.95 -16.24
C ALA A 134 -8.28 2.35 -16.92
#